data_8eb6f9ffa73368dba59dc0ce1ff206e0
#
_entry.id   8eb6f9ffa73368dba59dc0ce1ff206e0
#
_cell.length_a   1.000
_cell.length_b   1.000
_cell.length_c   1.000
_cell.angle_alpha   90.00
_cell.angle_beta   90.00
_cell.angle_gamma   90.00
#
_symmetry.space_group_name_H-M   'P 1'
#
loop_
_entity.id
_entity.type
_entity.pdbx_description
1 polymer ?
#
loop_
_entity_poly.entity_id
_entity_poly.type
_entity_poly.pdbx_seq_one_letter_code
_entity_poly.pdbx_strand_id
1 'polypeptide(L)'
;MLKRLYLILTFLTFSLLGFSKEYKVYGPQGGLAMEVTLPDNFNVDTDRCPIVILMHGIFSSKNIVPIPAMAKALAKEGIASICFDFGGHWKSEGDMEYMTVGKEIEDALAMWEHAKSLPYVSKIGLLGHSQGGVVASMTAGILAARGESPAALVLVAPGSVIQDACKGGRFFGAEFSPADPPEYVKCFGIMKLGREYILSTQELDIYGTAKAYTGPVRLIHGSKDSIVPMSCSEKFVETYTQDAELIVVEGENHMITKKLKRVVSHAVSFFASQLK
;
A
#
# COMPACT_ATOMS: atom_id res chain seq x y z
N MET A 1 -46.50 38.31 -36.82
CA MET A 1 -45.63 37.32 -37.49
C MET A 1 -44.21 37.74 -37.26
N LEU A 2 -43.44 37.06 -36.44
CA LEU A 2 -42.12 36.56 -36.73
C LEU A 2 -41.55 35.77 -35.55
N LYS A 3 -41.06 34.62 -35.89
CA LYS A 3 -40.61 33.51 -35.05
C LYS A 3 -39.27 33.78 -34.35
N ARG A 4 -39.21 33.40 -33.10
CA ARG A 4 -38.16 32.63 -32.37
C ARG A 4 -36.77 32.55 -33.00
N LEU A 5 -35.78 32.89 -32.18
CA LEU A 5 -34.58 32.04 -32.01
C LEU A 5 -34.03 32.27 -30.60
N TYR A 6 -34.25 31.29 -29.73
CA TYR A 6 -33.53 31.14 -28.42
C TYR A 6 -32.19 30.52 -28.71
N LEU A 7 -31.13 31.27 -28.50
CA LEU A 7 -29.78 30.75 -28.47
C LEU A 7 -29.42 30.52 -26.99
N ILE A 8 -29.48 29.26 -26.56
CA ILE A 8 -29.02 28.85 -25.25
C ILE A 8 -27.50 28.81 -25.27
N LEU A 9 -26.87 29.83 -24.69
CA LEU A 9 -25.43 29.82 -24.40
C LEU A 9 -25.25 29.22 -23.03
N THR A 10 -25.01 27.91 -22.97
CA THR A 10 -24.52 27.21 -21.76
C THR A 10 -23.04 27.52 -21.61
N PHE A 11 -22.72 28.49 -20.79
CA PHE A 11 -21.37 28.67 -20.29
C PHE A 11 -21.09 27.56 -19.26
N LEU A 12 -20.28 26.59 -19.66
CA LEU A 12 -19.57 25.74 -18.71
C LEU A 12 -18.56 26.61 -17.96
N THR A 13 -18.89 26.98 -16.73
CA THR A 13 -17.91 27.46 -15.77
C THR A 13 -17.11 26.26 -15.33
N PHE A 14 -15.93 26.07 -15.90
CA PHE A 14 -14.89 25.23 -15.33
C PHE A 14 -14.44 25.86 -14.02
N SER A 15 -15.01 25.39 -12.90
CA SER A 15 -14.43 25.65 -11.58
C SER A 15 -13.15 24.84 -11.48
N LEU A 16 -12.01 25.53 -11.40
CA LEU A 16 -10.70 25.01 -11.00
C LEU A 16 -10.71 24.64 -9.51
N LEU A 17 -11.48 23.64 -9.15
CA LEU A 17 -11.31 22.85 -7.95
C LEU A 17 -10.74 21.53 -8.46
N GLY A 18 -9.47 21.27 -8.11
CA GLY A 18 -8.81 20.00 -8.42
C GLY A 18 -9.60 18.85 -7.80
N PHE A 19 -10.54 18.31 -8.55
CA PHE A 19 -11.19 17.06 -8.21
C PHE A 19 -10.16 15.95 -8.47
N SER A 20 -9.60 15.39 -7.41
CA SER A 20 -8.92 14.10 -7.49
C SER A 20 -9.93 13.12 -8.09
N LYS A 21 -9.62 12.59 -9.25
CA LYS A 21 -10.49 11.63 -9.92
C LYS A 21 -10.40 10.32 -9.15
N GLU A 22 -11.48 9.92 -8.48
CA GLU A 22 -11.56 8.64 -7.80
C GLU A 22 -11.84 7.56 -8.86
N TYR A 23 -10.89 6.66 -9.07
CA TYR A 23 -11.03 5.54 -10.02
C TYR A 23 -11.37 4.27 -9.24
N LYS A 24 -12.18 3.39 -9.83
CA LYS A 24 -12.40 2.05 -9.29
C LYS A 24 -11.67 1.01 -10.13
N VAL A 25 -10.84 0.20 -9.48
CA VAL A 25 -10.27 -1.05 -9.98
C VAL A 25 -10.95 -2.18 -9.19
N TYR A 26 -11.11 -3.35 -9.76
CA TYR A 26 -11.80 -4.45 -9.08
C TYR A 26 -10.78 -5.45 -8.52
N GLY A 27 -10.90 -5.71 -7.23
CA GLY A 27 -10.24 -6.79 -6.50
C GLY A 27 -11.22 -7.91 -6.13
N PRO A 28 -10.79 -8.89 -5.30
CA PRO A 28 -11.61 -10.06 -4.94
C PRO A 28 -12.92 -9.72 -4.21
N GLN A 29 -12.95 -8.61 -3.48
CA GLN A 29 -14.13 -8.18 -2.72
C GLN A 29 -14.96 -7.10 -3.41
N GLY A 30 -14.64 -6.74 -4.65
CA GLY A 30 -15.34 -5.71 -5.41
C GLY A 30 -14.47 -4.51 -5.79
N GLY A 31 -15.10 -3.34 -5.99
CA GLY A 31 -14.41 -2.14 -6.44
C GLY A 31 -13.47 -1.56 -5.40
N LEU A 32 -12.25 -1.21 -5.83
CA LEU A 32 -11.21 -0.60 -5.01
C LEU A 32 -11.21 0.91 -5.19
N ALA A 33 -11.39 1.65 -4.09
CA ALA A 33 -11.30 3.10 -4.08
C ALA A 33 -9.84 3.53 -4.12
N MET A 34 -9.45 4.26 -5.16
CA MET A 34 -8.08 4.71 -5.34
C MET A 34 -8.00 6.19 -5.70
N GLU A 35 -6.81 6.76 -5.52
CA GLU A 35 -6.45 8.12 -5.89
C GLU A 35 -5.08 8.10 -6.59
N VAL A 36 -5.00 8.77 -7.74
CA VAL A 36 -3.73 8.97 -8.46
C VAL A 36 -3.23 10.39 -8.20
N THR A 37 -2.02 10.51 -7.68
CA THR A 37 -1.32 11.79 -7.56
C THR A 37 -0.26 11.87 -8.65
N LEU A 38 -0.36 12.86 -9.52
CA LEU A 38 0.60 13.13 -10.59
C LEU A 38 1.62 14.20 -10.16
N PRO A 39 2.80 14.24 -10.79
CA PRO A 39 3.74 15.35 -10.61
C PRO A 39 3.14 16.70 -10.99
N ASP A 40 3.66 17.78 -10.41
CA ASP A 40 3.22 19.14 -10.73
C ASP A 40 3.45 19.44 -12.23
N ASN A 41 2.45 20.04 -12.87
CA ASN A 41 2.46 20.41 -14.30
C ASN A 41 2.60 19.22 -15.28
N PHE A 42 2.31 17.99 -14.84
CA PHE A 42 2.39 16.78 -15.67
C PHE A 42 1.26 16.70 -16.70
N ASN A 43 1.61 16.46 -17.95
CA ASN A 43 0.64 16.24 -19.03
C ASN A 43 0.57 14.76 -19.38
N VAL A 44 -0.57 14.13 -19.09
CA VAL A 44 -0.78 12.67 -19.30
C VAL A 44 -0.70 12.23 -20.77
N ASP A 45 -0.87 13.15 -21.72
CA ASP A 45 -0.86 12.85 -23.16
C ASP A 45 0.56 12.87 -23.75
N THR A 46 1.48 13.64 -23.15
CA THR A 46 2.83 13.87 -23.69
C THR A 46 3.96 13.40 -22.81
N ASP A 47 3.76 13.43 -21.48
CA ASP A 47 4.83 13.16 -20.53
C ASP A 47 4.82 11.70 -20.07
N ARG A 48 5.96 11.25 -19.54
CA ARG A 48 6.10 9.95 -18.90
C ARG A 48 6.77 10.11 -17.55
N CYS A 49 6.29 9.37 -16.57
CA CYS A 49 6.90 9.32 -15.24
C CYS A 49 6.83 7.91 -14.63
N PRO A 50 7.71 7.59 -13.68
CA PRO A 50 7.52 6.42 -12.84
C PRO A 50 6.32 6.62 -11.91
N ILE A 51 5.78 5.49 -11.43
CA ILE A 51 4.67 5.48 -10.48
C ILE A 51 4.97 4.55 -9.30
N VAL A 52 4.50 4.90 -8.11
CA VAL A 52 4.61 4.06 -6.90
C VAL A 52 3.22 3.70 -6.40
N ILE A 53 2.96 2.41 -6.21
CA ILE A 53 1.73 1.90 -5.58
C ILE A 53 1.95 1.89 -4.07
N LEU A 54 1.09 2.61 -3.32
CA LEU A 54 1.19 2.84 -1.89
C LEU A 54 0.12 2.04 -1.13
N MET A 55 0.55 1.14 -0.25
CA MET A 55 -0.26 0.17 0.47
C MET A 55 -0.28 0.48 1.98
N HIS A 56 -1.48 0.72 2.52
CA HIS A 56 -1.68 1.01 3.93
C HIS A 56 -1.63 -0.25 4.82
N GLY A 57 -1.57 -0.07 6.15
CA GLY A 57 -1.61 -1.17 7.12
C GLY A 57 -3.02 -1.66 7.43
N ILE A 58 -3.10 -2.74 8.24
CA ILE A 58 -4.39 -3.27 8.73
C ILE A 58 -5.20 -2.19 9.46
N PHE A 59 -6.52 -2.20 9.31
CA PHE A 59 -7.45 -1.23 9.92
C PHE A 59 -7.14 0.24 9.58
N SER A 60 -6.39 0.50 8.50
CA SER A 60 -6.00 1.83 8.04
C SER A 60 -6.66 2.17 6.70
N SER A 61 -6.25 3.25 6.05
CA SER A 61 -6.73 3.66 4.74
C SER A 61 -5.67 4.43 3.94
N LYS A 62 -5.95 4.64 2.65
CA LYS A 62 -5.15 5.49 1.77
C LYS A 62 -4.98 6.92 2.27
N ASN A 63 -5.88 7.38 3.16
CA ASN A 63 -5.90 8.75 3.71
C ASN A 63 -5.19 8.89 5.07
N ILE A 64 -4.67 7.80 5.63
CA ILE A 64 -3.97 7.80 6.91
C ILE A 64 -2.45 7.89 6.69
N VAL A 65 -1.77 8.68 7.53
CA VAL A 65 -0.29 8.76 7.58
C VAL A 65 0.30 7.35 7.69
N PRO A 66 1.36 7.01 6.92
CA PRO A 66 2.22 7.93 6.14
C PRO A 66 1.80 8.10 4.66
N ILE A 67 0.75 7.44 4.18
CA ILE A 67 0.43 7.29 2.76
C ILE A 67 0.28 8.63 2.02
N PRO A 68 -0.58 9.59 2.46
CA PRO A 68 -0.72 10.87 1.73
C PRO A 68 0.55 11.71 1.73
N ALA A 69 1.36 11.61 2.79
CA ALA A 69 2.62 12.32 2.86
C ALA A 69 3.65 11.79 1.87
N MET A 70 3.68 10.45 1.66
CA MET A 70 4.50 9.81 0.63
C MET A 70 4.08 10.26 -0.76
N ALA A 71 2.78 10.19 -1.09
CA ALA A 71 2.23 10.60 -2.39
C ALA A 71 2.62 12.04 -2.74
N LYS A 72 2.40 12.98 -1.80
CA LYS A 72 2.77 14.39 -1.98
C LYS A 72 4.26 14.61 -2.19
N ALA A 73 5.10 13.84 -1.51
CA ALA A 73 6.55 13.99 -1.62
C ALA A 73 7.10 13.35 -2.91
N LEU A 74 6.53 12.21 -3.36
CA LEU A 74 6.85 11.59 -4.64
C LEU A 74 6.52 12.52 -5.82
N ALA A 75 5.34 13.15 -5.79
CA ALA A 75 4.94 14.08 -6.84
C ALA A 75 5.93 15.22 -7.05
N LYS A 76 6.51 15.77 -5.97
CA LYS A 76 7.55 16.80 -6.03
C LYS A 76 8.85 16.32 -6.66
N GLU A 77 9.11 15.02 -6.60
CA GLU A 77 10.24 14.37 -7.25
C GLU A 77 9.92 13.89 -8.68
N GLY A 78 8.79 14.29 -9.25
CA GLY A 78 8.42 13.86 -10.60
C GLY A 78 8.00 12.38 -10.69
N ILE A 79 7.55 11.80 -9.58
CA ILE A 79 7.10 10.40 -9.48
C ILE A 79 5.61 10.41 -9.13
N ALA A 80 4.79 9.79 -9.98
CA ALA A 80 3.37 9.61 -9.70
C ALA A 80 3.15 8.57 -8.58
N SER A 81 1.96 8.55 -8.00
CA SER A 81 1.58 7.50 -7.05
C SER A 81 0.11 7.09 -7.18
N ILE A 82 -0.17 5.84 -6.85
CA ILE A 82 -1.50 5.31 -6.63
C ILE A 82 -1.63 4.99 -5.14
N CYS A 83 -2.57 5.67 -4.46
CA CYS A 83 -3.01 5.32 -3.11
C CYS A 83 -4.36 4.66 -3.22
N PHE A 84 -4.59 3.53 -2.55
CA PHE A 84 -5.88 2.84 -2.59
C PHE A 84 -6.25 2.26 -1.23
N ASP A 85 -7.54 2.08 -0.99
CA ASP A 85 -8.05 1.32 0.13
C ASP A 85 -8.17 -0.15 -0.28
N PHE A 86 -7.60 -1.07 0.50
CA PHE A 86 -7.80 -2.51 0.27
C PHE A 86 -9.28 -2.90 0.38
N GLY A 87 -9.66 -4.00 -0.25
CA GLY A 87 -11.02 -4.54 -0.20
C GLY A 87 -11.48 -4.72 1.26
N GLY A 88 -12.72 -4.31 1.54
CA GLY A 88 -13.27 -4.27 2.89
C GLY A 88 -12.82 -3.09 3.75
N HIS A 89 -11.94 -2.20 3.25
CA HIS A 89 -11.49 -1.01 3.98
C HIS A 89 -12.15 0.26 3.42
N TRP A 90 -12.59 1.12 4.32
CA TRP A 90 -13.09 2.49 4.09
C TRP A 90 -14.00 2.67 2.88
N LYS A 91 -13.48 3.13 1.74
CA LYS A 91 -14.26 3.45 0.54
C LYS A 91 -14.23 2.34 -0.51
N SER A 92 -13.45 1.29 -0.33
CA SER A 92 -13.50 0.08 -1.15
C SER A 92 -14.71 -0.76 -0.79
N GLU A 93 -15.20 -1.52 -1.75
CA GLU A 93 -16.29 -2.48 -1.55
C GLU A 93 -15.81 -3.68 -0.72
N GLY A 94 -16.77 -4.46 -0.20
CA GLY A 94 -16.52 -5.60 0.70
C GLY A 94 -16.59 -5.22 2.16
N ASP A 95 -16.42 -6.22 3.01
CA ASP A 95 -16.44 -6.08 4.47
C ASP A 95 -15.10 -6.48 5.08
N MET A 96 -14.66 -5.71 6.07
CA MET A 96 -13.37 -5.92 6.74
C MET A 96 -13.27 -7.29 7.41
N GLU A 97 -14.37 -7.87 7.87
CA GLU A 97 -14.35 -9.20 8.48
C GLU A 97 -14.02 -10.33 7.48
N TYR A 98 -14.16 -10.07 6.16
CA TYR A 98 -13.77 -11.01 5.11
C TYR A 98 -12.42 -10.70 4.45
N MET A 99 -11.72 -9.68 4.93
CA MET A 99 -10.37 -9.34 4.51
C MET A 99 -9.40 -10.48 4.88
N THR A 100 -8.44 -10.75 4.01
CA THR A 100 -7.27 -11.59 4.29
C THR A 100 -6.03 -11.00 3.63
N VAL A 101 -4.84 -11.34 4.11
CA VAL A 101 -3.59 -10.92 3.46
C VAL A 101 -3.53 -11.42 2.01
N GLY A 102 -4.06 -12.62 1.74
CA GLY A 102 -4.16 -13.16 0.37
C GLY A 102 -5.01 -12.28 -0.55
N LYS A 103 -6.19 -11.85 -0.09
CA LYS A 103 -7.06 -10.94 -0.85
C LYS A 103 -6.43 -9.56 -1.05
N GLU A 104 -5.71 -9.04 -0.05
CA GLU A 104 -4.97 -7.78 -0.20
C GLU A 104 -3.81 -7.89 -1.22
N ILE A 105 -3.17 -9.07 -1.33
CA ILE A 105 -2.20 -9.33 -2.39
C ILE A 105 -2.88 -9.32 -3.77
N GLU A 106 -4.07 -9.91 -3.90
CA GLU A 106 -4.84 -9.85 -5.15
C GLU A 106 -5.25 -8.42 -5.51
N ASP A 107 -5.67 -7.60 -4.52
CA ASP A 107 -5.92 -6.17 -4.71
C ASP A 107 -4.66 -5.44 -5.21
N ALA A 108 -3.49 -5.72 -4.62
CA ALA A 108 -2.22 -5.13 -5.02
C ALA A 108 -1.81 -5.55 -6.44
N LEU A 109 -2.05 -6.80 -6.83
CA LEU A 109 -1.84 -7.28 -8.20
C LEU A 109 -2.80 -6.60 -9.19
N ALA A 110 -4.06 -6.37 -8.82
CA ALA A 110 -5.00 -5.60 -9.66
C ALA A 110 -4.54 -4.15 -9.85
N MET A 111 -4.01 -3.51 -8.80
CA MET A 111 -3.40 -2.18 -8.90
C MET A 111 -2.12 -2.18 -9.75
N TRP A 112 -1.33 -3.24 -9.70
CA TRP A 112 -0.16 -3.42 -10.58
C TRP A 112 -0.58 -3.45 -12.05
N GLU A 113 -1.56 -4.27 -12.41
CA GLU A 113 -2.07 -4.35 -13.78
C GLU A 113 -2.68 -3.01 -14.23
N HIS A 114 -3.40 -2.34 -13.35
CA HIS A 114 -3.90 -1.00 -13.64
C HIS A 114 -2.75 -0.01 -13.91
N ALA A 115 -1.73 0.03 -13.08
CA ALA A 115 -0.59 0.91 -13.27
C ALA A 115 0.15 0.63 -14.60
N LYS A 116 0.30 -0.64 -14.98
CA LYS A 116 0.86 -1.05 -16.28
C LYS A 116 0.02 -0.57 -17.48
N SER A 117 -1.30 -0.49 -17.32
CA SER A 117 -2.20 -0.05 -18.38
C SER A 117 -2.14 1.45 -18.65
N LEU A 118 -1.56 2.25 -17.76
CA LEU A 118 -1.47 3.71 -17.90
C LEU A 118 -0.38 4.09 -18.91
N PRO A 119 -0.70 4.75 -20.02
CA PRO A 119 0.26 4.98 -21.12
C PRO A 119 1.44 5.87 -20.73
N TYR A 120 1.28 6.67 -19.70
CA TYR A 120 2.33 7.58 -19.21
C TYR A 120 3.27 6.96 -18.18
N VAL A 121 3.03 5.72 -17.74
CA VAL A 121 3.88 5.06 -16.74
C VAL A 121 5.12 4.46 -17.40
N SER A 122 6.30 4.80 -16.86
CA SER A 122 7.60 4.32 -17.35
C SER A 122 8.16 3.15 -16.51
N LYS A 123 8.04 3.22 -15.19
CA LYS A 123 8.47 2.20 -14.23
C LYS A 123 7.50 2.17 -13.06
N ILE A 124 7.38 1.03 -12.38
CA ILE A 124 6.50 0.85 -11.23
C ILE A 124 7.32 0.45 -10.01
N GLY A 125 7.15 1.18 -8.90
CA GLY A 125 7.64 0.84 -7.58
C GLY A 125 6.51 0.43 -6.64
N LEU A 126 6.83 -0.30 -5.56
CA LEU A 126 5.89 -0.66 -4.51
C LEU A 126 6.35 -0.09 -3.17
N LEU A 127 5.41 0.45 -2.38
CA LEU A 127 5.64 0.81 -0.98
C LEU A 127 4.51 0.26 -0.12
N GLY A 128 4.87 -0.36 1.00
CA GLY A 128 3.87 -0.80 1.99
C GLY A 128 4.26 -0.43 3.41
N HIS A 129 3.26 -0.04 4.21
CA HIS A 129 3.40 0.23 5.65
C HIS A 129 2.73 -0.87 6.46
N SER A 130 3.40 -1.37 7.51
CA SER A 130 2.84 -2.37 8.42
C SER A 130 2.40 -3.65 7.67
N GLN A 131 1.14 -4.10 7.78
CA GLN A 131 0.60 -5.21 6.98
C GLN A 131 0.74 -4.95 5.47
N GLY A 132 0.52 -3.70 5.00
CA GLY A 132 0.78 -3.34 3.62
C GLY A 132 2.23 -3.57 3.19
N GLY A 133 3.19 -3.55 4.14
CA GLY A 133 4.59 -3.95 3.91
C GLY A 133 4.73 -5.45 3.64
N VAL A 134 3.97 -6.28 4.34
CA VAL A 134 3.89 -7.72 4.05
C VAL A 134 3.28 -7.95 2.67
N VAL A 135 2.15 -7.30 2.38
CA VAL A 135 1.49 -7.38 1.07
C VAL A 135 2.44 -6.95 -0.04
N ALA A 136 3.12 -5.79 0.09
CA ALA A 136 4.05 -5.28 -0.90
C ALA A 136 5.23 -6.25 -1.15
N SER A 137 5.80 -6.84 -0.08
CA SER A 137 6.90 -7.79 -0.18
C SER A 137 6.51 -9.09 -0.90
N MET A 138 5.35 -9.66 -0.53
CA MET A 138 4.83 -10.87 -1.16
C MET A 138 4.39 -10.62 -2.60
N THR A 139 3.73 -9.48 -2.88
CA THR A 139 3.37 -9.07 -4.24
C THR A 139 4.60 -8.95 -5.13
N ALA A 140 5.67 -8.32 -4.64
CA ALA A 140 6.93 -8.21 -5.40
C ALA A 140 7.52 -9.59 -5.71
N GLY A 141 7.51 -10.52 -4.75
CA GLY A 141 7.96 -11.88 -4.95
C GLY A 141 7.11 -12.67 -5.96
N ILE A 142 5.79 -12.56 -5.88
CA ILE A 142 4.85 -13.20 -6.83
C ILE A 142 5.05 -12.66 -8.25
N LEU A 143 5.22 -11.35 -8.41
CA LEU A 143 5.51 -10.73 -9.69
C LEU A 143 6.84 -11.24 -10.26
N ALA A 144 7.89 -11.28 -9.44
CA ALA A 144 9.20 -11.79 -9.85
C ALA A 144 9.13 -13.25 -10.31
N ALA A 145 8.39 -14.10 -9.61
CA ALA A 145 8.16 -15.49 -10.02
C ALA A 145 7.40 -15.63 -11.34
N ARG A 146 6.65 -14.59 -11.76
CA ARG A 146 5.95 -14.53 -13.06
C ARG A 146 6.79 -13.87 -14.17
N GLY A 147 8.04 -13.50 -13.89
CA GLY A 147 8.90 -12.78 -14.83
C GLY A 147 8.62 -11.27 -14.93
N GLU A 148 7.82 -10.73 -14.02
CA GLU A 148 7.57 -9.31 -13.86
C GLU A 148 8.28 -8.81 -12.59
N SER A 149 8.69 -7.55 -12.52
CA SER A 149 9.41 -7.08 -11.34
C SER A 149 9.17 -5.59 -11.09
N PRO A 150 8.79 -5.20 -9.86
CA PRO A 150 8.84 -3.80 -9.49
C PRO A 150 10.28 -3.27 -9.62
N ALA A 151 10.43 -2.04 -10.09
CA ALA A 151 11.75 -1.43 -10.24
C ALA A 151 12.39 -1.05 -8.89
N ALA A 152 11.58 -0.91 -7.83
CA ALA A 152 12.04 -0.69 -6.46
C ALA A 152 10.95 -1.07 -5.45
N LEU A 153 11.36 -1.50 -4.25
CA LEU A 153 10.47 -1.85 -3.14
C LEU A 153 10.87 -1.10 -1.86
N VAL A 154 9.91 -0.45 -1.21
CA VAL A 154 10.10 0.17 0.10
C VAL A 154 9.14 -0.45 1.11
N LEU A 155 9.68 -0.94 2.23
CA LEU A 155 8.93 -1.54 3.32
C LEU A 155 9.06 -0.65 4.57
N VAL A 156 7.97 -0.08 5.05
CA VAL A 156 7.95 0.76 6.25
C VAL A 156 7.35 -0.06 7.40
N ALA A 157 8.17 -0.41 8.38
CA ALA A 157 7.79 -1.23 9.53
C ALA A 157 6.94 -2.46 9.13
N PRO A 158 7.44 -3.34 8.22
CA PRO A 158 6.64 -4.46 7.66
C PRO A 158 6.18 -5.41 8.76
N GLY A 159 4.87 -5.59 8.86
CA GLY A 159 4.18 -6.20 9.99
C GLY A 159 4.14 -7.73 9.97
N SER A 160 5.22 -8.44 9.66
CA SER A 160 5.23 -9.92 9.60
C SER A 160 4.90 -10.61 10.92
N VAL A 161 4.95 -9.89 12.04
CA VAL A 161 4.49 -10.36 13.36
C VAL A 161 3.02 -10.80 13.38
N ILE A 162 2.21 -10.41 12.38
CA ILE A 162 0.81 -10.85 12.25
C ILE A 162 0.69 -12.38 12.22
N GLN A 163 1.66 -13.08 11.63
CA GLN A 163 1.66 -14.53 11.56
C GLN A 163 1.84 -15.15 12.95
N ASP A 164 2.81 -14.65 13.72
CA ASP A 164 3.06 -15.11 15.09
C ASP A 164 1.89 -14.77 16.01
N ALA A 165 1.27 -13.60 15.82
CA ALA A 165 0.08 -13.20 16.57
C ALA A 165 -1.11 -14.14 16.32
N CYS A 166 -1.35 -14.52 15.05
CA CYS A 166 -2.40 -15.48 14.70
C CYS A 166 -2.09 -16.90 15.25
N LYS A 167 -0.84 -17.37 15.15
CA LYS A 167 -0.40 -18.64 15.71
C LYS A 167 -0.44 -18.66 17.25
N GLY A 168 -0.19 -17.51 17.89
CA GLY A 168 -0.20 -17.34 19.33
C GLY A 168 -1.59 -17.11 19.94
N GLY A 169 -2.63 -16.95 19.11
CA GLY A 169 -4.01 -16.75 19.57
C GLY A 169 -4.26 -15.37 20.21
N ARG A 170 -3.44 -14.36 19.86
CA ARG A 170 -3.57 -13.00 20.38
C ARG A 170 -3.34 -11.97 19.27
N PHE A 171 -4.32 -11.10 19.04
CA PHE A 171 -4.25 -10.10 17.99
C PHE A 171 -4.94 -8.80 18.41
N PHE A 172 -4.18 -7.72 18.61
CA PHE A 172 -4.68 -6.39 19.03
C PHE A 172 -5.72 -6.43 20.16
N GLY A 173 -5.38 -7.15 21.24
CA GLY A 173 -6.23 -7.27 22.44
C GLY A 173 -7.34 -8.33 22.35
N ALA A 174 -7.52 -8.97 21.20
CA ALA A 174 -8.37 -10.15 21.08
C ALA A 174 -7.58 -11.40 21.45
N GLU A 175 -8.24 -12.35 22.14
CA GLU A 175 -7.73 -13.68 22.45
C GLU A 175 -8.64 -14.74 21.82
N PHE A 176 -8.05 -15.80 21.28
CA PHE A 176 -8.79 -16.86 20.58
C PHE A 176 -8.00 -18.16 20.53
N SER A 177 -8.68 -19.29 20.28
CA SER A 177 -8.02 -20.55 19.95
C SER A 177 -7.43 -20.48 18.54
N PRO A 178 -6.10 -20.62 18.33
CA PRO A 178 -5.53 -20.57 16.99
C PRO A 178 -6.04 -21.66 16.05
N ALA A 179 -6.28 -22.86 16.59
CA ALA A 179 -6.75 -24.02 15.80
C ALA A 179 -8.24 -23.94 15.46
N ASP A 180 -9.03 -23.25 16.29
CA ASP A 180 -10.48 -23.11 16.11
C ASP A 180 -10.94 -21.71 16.54
N PRO A 181 -10.57 -20.66 15.79
CA PRO A 181 -11.02 -19.31 16.10
C PRO A 181 -12.52 -19.16 15.84
N PRO A 182 -13.22 -18.28 16.57
CA PRO A 182 -14.62 -17.97 16.29
C PRO A 182 -14.79 -17.34 14.89
N GLU A 183 -16.03 -17.18 14.43
CA GLU A 183 -16.34 -16.55 13.13
C GLU A 183 -15.63 -15.21 12.95
N TYR A 184 -15.55 -14.41 14.01
CA TYR A 184 -14.72 -13.21 14.08
C TYR A 184 -14.25 -12.92 15.52
N VAL A 185 -13.16 -12.18 15.64
CA VAL A 185 -12.69 -11.60 16.92
C VAL A 185 -12.76 -10.08 16.85
N LYS A 186 -12.82 -9.41 18.02
CA LYS A 186 -12.85 -7.95 18.10
C LYS A 186 -11.48 -7.40 18.51
N CYS A 187 -10.73 -6.96 17.53
CA CYS A 187 -9.50 -6.20 17.74
C CYS A 187 -9.80 -4.80 18.27
N PHE A 188 -9.02 -4.30 19.22
CA PHE A 188 -9.28 -3.02 19.90
C PHE A 188 -10.71 -2.90 20.44
N GLY A 189 -11.37 -4.03 20.72
CA GLY A 189 -12.75 -4.09 21.21
C GLY A 189 -13.87 -3.79 20.20
N ILE A 190 -13.55 -3.29 19.00
CA ILE A 190 -14.54 -2.81 18.02
C ILE A 190 -14.32 -3.36 16.60
N MET A 191 -13.07 -3.54 16.16
CA MET A 191 -12.77 -3.93 14.79
C MET A 191 -12.89 -5.44 14.62
N LYS A 192 -13.75 -5.89 13.73
CA LYS A 192 -13.94 -7.31 13.46
C LYS A 192 -12.79 -7.84 12.58
N LEU A 193 -12.16 -8.93 13.01
CA LEU A 193 -11.21 -9.71 12.26
C LEU A 193 -11.77 -11.11 12.07
N GLY A 194 -11.97 -11.52 10.84
CA GLY A 194 -12.64 -12.78 10.53
C GLY A 194 -11.78 -14.01 10.75
N ARG A 195 -12.45 -15.16 10.94
CA ARG A 195 -11.84 -16.49 11.06
C ARG A 195 -10.89 -16.80 9.90
N GLU A 196 -11.30 -16.47 8.67
CA GLU A 196 -10.50 -16.72 7.46
C GLU A 196 -9.15 -16.00 7.50
N TYR A 197 -9.12 -14.74 7.98
CA TYR A 197 -7.86 -14.01 8.18
C TYR A 197 -6.95 -14.76 9.14
N ILE A 198 -7.46 -15.18 10.29
CA ILE A 198 -6.66 -15.84 11.34
C ILE A 198 -6.07 -17.13 10.82
N LEU A 199 -6.88 -17.99 10.19
CA LEU A 199 -6.43 -19.28 9.69
C LEU A 199 -5.47 -19.14 8.50
N SER A 200 -5.80 -18.32 7.50
CA SER A 200 -4.95 -18.16 6.34
C SER A 200 -3.62 -17.47 6.65
N THR A 201 -3.61 -16.52 7.58
CA THR A 201 -2.36 -15.82 7.98
C THR A 201 -1.35 -16.77 8.65
N GLN A 202 -1.82 -17.79 9.37
CA GLN A 202 -0.93 -18.79 9.98
C GLN A 202 -0.11 -19.58 8.94
N GLU A 203 -0.68 -19.80 7.76
CA GLU A 203 -0.10 -20.59 6.67
C GLU A 203 0.71 -19.79 5.66
N LEU A 204 0.82 -18.46 5.82
CA LEU A 204 1.57 -17.61 4.89
C LEU A 204 3.05 -17.96 4.89
N ASP A 205 3.62 -18.16 3.71
CA ASP A 205 5.08 -18.16 3.52
C ASP A 205 5.56 -16.76 3.13
N ILE A 206 5.56 -15.85 4.12
CA ILE A 206 5.86 -14.42 3.90
C ILE A 206 7.28 -14.26 3.31
N TYR A 207 8.26 -14.83 3.98
CA TYR A 207 9.67 -14.64 3.62
C TYR A 207 10.09 -15.48 2.42
N GLY A 208 9.60 -16.72 2.31
CA GLY A 208 9.88 -17.56 1.14
C GLY A 208 9.31 -16.96 -0.15
N THR A 209 8.09 -16.39 -0.07
CA THR A 209 7.50 -15.67 -1.21
C THR A 209 8.29 -14.40 -1.53
N ALA A 210 8.61 -13.57 -0.52
CA ALA A 210 9.32 -12.32 -0.69
C ALA A 210 10.71 -12.51 -1.32
N LYS A 211 11.41 -13.61 -0.98
CA LYS A 211 12.76 -13.95 -1.46
C LYS A 211 12.88 -14.04 -2.98
N ALA A 212 11.81 -14.30 -3.70
CA ALA A 212 11.82 -14.37 -5.14
C ALA A 212 12.11 -13.01 -5.81
N TYR A 213 11.84 -11.90 -5.11
CA TYR A 213 12.19 -10.56 -5.59
C TYR A 213 13.67 -10.27 -5.34
N THR A 214 14.41 -9.97 -6.41
CA THR A 214 15.84 -9.70 -6.39
C THR A 214 16.21 -8.26 -6.75
N GLY A 215 15.21 -7.39 -6.92
CA GLY A 215 15.43 -5.96 -7.17
C GLY A 215 15.80 -5.18 -5.91
N PRO A 216 16.04 -3.86 -6.04
CA PRO A 216 16.45 -3.02 -4.91
C PRO A 216 15.36 -2.86 -3.84
N VAL A 217 15.75 -3.03 -2.57
CA VAL A 217 14.85 -2.96 -1.41
C VAL A 217 15.38 -1.96 -0.38
N ARG A 218 14.50 -1.09 0.11
CA ARG A 218 14.75 -0.31 1.31
C ARG A 218 13.72 -0.60 2.39
N LEU A 219 14.21 -0.88 3.60
CA LEU A 219 13.39 -0.99 4.80
C LEU A 219 13.57 0.27 5.65
N ILE A 220 12.50 0.74 6.26
CA ILE A 220 12.51 1.89 7.17
C ILE A 220 11.73 1.51 8.42
N HIS A 221 12.35 1.60 9.60
CA HIS A 221 11.71 1.20 10.85
C HIS A 221 11.98 2.19 11.96
N GLY A 222 10.99 2.47 12.79
CA GLY A 222 11.11 3.36 13.94
C GLY A 222 11.74 2.66 15.15
N SER A 223 12.76 3.25 15.79
CA SER A 223 13.38 2.62 16.97
C SER A 223 12.48 2.55 18.20
N LYS A 224 11.33 3.23 18.19
CA LYS A 224 10.30 3.20 19.24
C LYS A 224 8.99 2.58 18.76
N ASP A 225 9.07 1.70 17.76
CA ASP A 225 7.94 0.90 17.32
C ASP A 225 7.61 -0.16 18.41
N SER A 226 6.42 -0.02 19.01
CA SER A 226 5.91 -0.93 20.04
C SER A 226 4.89 -1.93 19.52
N ILE A 227 4.60 -1.90 18.22
CA ILE A 227 3.60 -2.77 17.56
C ILE A 227 4.29 -3.84 16.75
N VAL A 228 5.23 -3.45 15.88
CA VAL A 228 6.02 -4.36 15.07
C VAL A 228 7.46 -4.38 15.59
N PRO A 229 7.96 -5.52 16.06
CA PRO A 229 9.36 -5.65 16.49
C PRO A 229 10.34 -5.36 15.34
N MET A 230 11.46 -4.72 15.65
CA MET A 230 12.56 -4.45 14.70
C MET A 230 13.03 -5.72 14.00
N SER A 231 13.03 -6.84 14.71
CA SER A 231 13.40 -8.15 14.17
C SER A 231 12.60 -8.57 12.92
N CYS A 232 11.39 -8.05 12.74
CA CYS A 232 10.64 -8.26 11.49
C CYS A 232 11.37 -7.65 10.29
N SER A 233 11.85 -6.40 10.41
CA SER A 233 12.64 -5.76 9.34
C SER A 233 14.01 -6.41 9.17
N GLU A 234 14.68 -6.77 10.25
CA GLU A 234 15.97 -7.48 10.21
C GLU A 234 15.85 -8.78 9.42
N LYS A 235 14.79 -9.56 9.67
CA LYS A 235 14.53 -10.81 8.96
C LYS A 235 14.20 -10.58 7.46
N PHE A 236 13.57 -9.48 7.09
CA PHE A 236 13.41 -9.13 5.69
C PHE A 236 14.75 -8.78 5.04
N VAL A 237 15.67 -8.07 5.73
CA VAL A 237 17.03 -7.83 5.21
C VAL A 237 17.75 -9.15 4.95
N GLU A 238 17.68 -10.10 5.87
CA GLU A 238 18.27 -11.44 5.70
C GLU A 238 17.60 -12.22 4.56
N THR A 239 16.34 -11.96 4.27
CA THR A 239 15.57 -12.65 3.22
C THR A 239 15.99 -12.22 1.83
N TYR A 240 16.22 -10.92 1.65
CA TYR A 240 16.62 -10.38 0.36
C TYR A 240 18.14 -10.59 0.13
N THR A 241 18.48 -11.30 -0.93
CA THR A 241 19.87 -11.70 -1.24
C THR A 241 20.72 -10.60 -1.87
N GLN A 242 20.11 -9.46 -2.20
CA GLN A 242 20.77 -8.29 -2.79
C GLN A 242 20.43 -7.05 -1.97
N ASP A 243 21.33 -6.12 -1.91
CA ASP A 243 21.35 -4.76 -1.34
C ASP A 243 20.06 -4.26 -0.64
N ALA A 244 19.52 -5.04 0.30
CA ALA A 244 18.45 -4.58 1.16
C ALA A 244 19.05 -3.73 2.30
N GLU A 245 18.67 -2.46 2.34
CA GLU A 245 19.14 -1.50 3.35
C GLU A 245 18.07 -1.25 4.41
N LEU A 246 18.40 -1.45 5.69
CA LEU A 246 17.54 -1.07 6.80
C LEU A 246 17.93 0.29 7.36
N ILE A 247 17.03 1.25 7.27
CA ILE A 247 17.14 2.57 7.90
C ILE A 247 16.37 2.57 9.21
N VAL A 248 17.07 2.67 10.32
CA VAL A 248 16.45 2.86 11.63
C VAL A 248 16.24 4.35 11.90
N VAL A 249 14.98 4.76 12.07
CA VAL A 249 14.63 6.16 12.38
C VAL A 249 14.50 6.31 13.88
N GLU A 250 15.51 6.91 14.50
CA GLU A 250 15.60 7.06 15.94
C GLU A 250 14.44 7.86 16.51
N GLY A 251 13.75 7.30 17.52
CA GLY A 251 12.62 7.91 18.23
C GLY A 251 11.29 7.86 17.45
N GLU A 252 11.22 7.25 16.26
CA GLU A 252 9.96 7.08 15.54
C GLU A 252 9.18 5.87 16.06
N ASN A 253 7.86 5.97 16.02
CA ASN A 253 6.90 4.93 16.41
C ASN A 253 6.28 4.24 15.18
N HIS A 254 5.45 3.20 15.42
CA HIS A 254 4.78 2.46 14.35
C HIS A 254 3.90 3.33 13.44
N MET A 255 3.16 4.25 14.02
CA MET A 255 2.20 5.12 13.31
C MET A 255 2.87 6.27 12.53
N ILE A 256 4.21 6.36 12.57
CA ILE A 256 5.00 7.37 11.86
C ILE A 256 4.56 8.81 12.18
N THR A 257 4.36 9.10 13.47
CA THR A 257 3.83 10.39 13.92
C THR A 257 4.88 11.34 14.49
N LYS A 258 6.10 10.87 14.79
CA LYS A 258 7.14 11.65 15.45
C LYS A 258 8.18 12.23 14.48
N LYS A 259 8.62 11.45 13.52
CA LYS A 259 9.67 11.79 12.55
C LYS A 259 9.21 11.57 11.10
N LEU A 260 7.92 11.80 10.81
CA LEU A 260 7.31 11.60 9.51
C LEU A 260 8.17 12.11 8.34
N LYS A 261 8.69 13.36 8.45
CA LYS A 261 9.52 13.95 7.40
C LYS A 261 10.77 13.10 7.09
N ARG A 262 11.38 12.48 8.11
CA ARG A 262 12.55 11.61 7.92
C ARG A 262 12.19 10.32 7.20
N VAL A 263 11.13 9.65 7.65
CA VAL A 263 10.64 8.42 7.00
C VAL A 263 10.30 8.69 5.53
N VAL A 264 9.55 9.76 5.25
CA VAL A 264 9.20 10.18 3.89
C VAL A 264 10.46 10.48 3.06
N SER A 265 11.42 11.23 3.60
CA SER A 265 12.67 11.56 2.90
C SER A 265 13.45 10.31 2.51
N HIS A 266 13.59 9.33 3.41
CA HIS A 266 14.30 8.07 3.11
C HIS A 266 13.59 7.25 2.02
N ALA A 267 12.26 7.14 2.07
CA ALA A 267 11.52 6.42 1.06
C ALA A 267 11.59 7.09 -0.32
N VAL A 268 11.35 8.41 -0.36
CA VAL A 268 11.30 9.17 -1.61
C VAL A 268 12.67 9.29 -2.27
N SER A 269 13.74 9.53 -1.50
CA SER A 269 15.10 9.58 -2.05
C SER A 269 15.53 8.24 -2.67
N PHE A 270 15.08 7.12 -2.09
CA PHE A 270 15.34 5.80 -2.66
C PHE A 270 14.60 5.61 -3.99
N PHE A 271 13.30 5.90 -4.04
CA PHE A 271 12.57 5.82 -5.30
C PHE A 271 13.15 6.76 -6.37
N ALA A 272 13.54 7.98 -6.00
CA ALA A 272 14.18 8.92 -6.92
C ALA A 272 15.48 8.36 -7.52
N SER A 273 16.27 7.62 -6.74
CA SER A 273 17.52 7.01 -7.21
C SER A 273 17.31 5.75 -8.07
N GLN A 274 16.19 5.01 -7.87
CA GLN A 274 15.96 3.74 -8.57
C GLN A 274 15.02 3.88 -9.78
N LEU A 275 14.12 4.86 -9.75
CA LEU A 275 13.10 4.98 -10.77
C LEU A 275 13.43 6.01 -11.87
N LYS A 276 14.25 6.99 -11.56
CA LYS A 276 14.73 7.98 -12.53
C LYS A 276 16.03 7.50 -13.22
#